data_19a7273bda1553ba5b2a30cd07b13baa
#
_entry.id   19a7273bda1553ba5b2a30cd07b13baa
#
_cell.length_a   1.000
_cell.length_b   1.000
_cell.length_c   1.000
_cell.angle_alpha   90.00
_cell.angle_beta   90.00
_cell.angle_gamma   90.00
#
_symmetry.space_group_name_H-M   'P 1'
#
loop_
_entity.id
_entity.type
_entity.pdbx_description
1 polymer ?
#
loop_
_entity_poly.entity_id
_entity_poly.type
_entity_poly.pdbx_seq_one_letter_code
_entity_poly.pdbx_strand_id
1 'polypeptide(L)'
;FLSYISFPYRLLLKKIKTLLSLTKCDIVFVEFADETLALSSKWKGQKKLVTRLHRYELFNLPKANWNSVDMVVVVNDWMAKNLEEKLPQMQGKIVTIHNFIDFDYWRPRENITKSNQISIVGNIEPRKGHDKALVAFSKILKEKSELTLNIIGRSKDFRYYKELEKIVKDLKIQDKVKFHGFSNDLRRDLQESDIILSFSQHESTHLTLFEGLSCGAWPLSLNWSGVEEFLPLENIFSDDSNFIEKVESFYSLNDNERTEKVKNLSKKVLPKFSKPDPREQLSKILLDVFYE
;
A
#
# COMPACT_ATOMS: atom_id res chain seq x y z
N PHE A 1 -6.94 19.16 19.36
CA PHE A 1 -6.17 20.03 20.29
C PHE A 1 -4.72 20.23 19.82
N LEU A 2 -4.09 19.25 19.17
CA LEU A 2 -2.70 19.35 18.69
C LEU A 2 -2.53 20.17 17.40
N SER A 3 -3.59 20.52 16.69
CA SER A 3 -3.52 21.27 15.42
C SER A 3 -3.17 22.75 15.58
N TYR A 4 -3.31 23.31 16.77
CA TYR A 4 -3.04 24.72 17.07
C TYR A 4 -1.66 24.99 17.70
N ILE A 5 -0.84 23.95 17.92
CA ILE A 5 0.50 24.13 18.50
C ILE A 5 1.47 24.47 17.36
N SER A 6 2.22 25.57 17.50
CA SER A 6 3.22 25.97 16.50
C SER A 6 4.30 24.91 16.30
N PHE A 7 4.88 24.86 15.09
CA PHE A 7 5.86 23.85 14.69
C PHE A 7 7.00 23.63 15.72
N PRO A 8 7.64 24.67 16.29
CA PRO A 8 8.72 24.47 17.28
C PRO A 8 8.24 23.78 18.57
N TYR A 9 7.03 24.06 19.04
CA TYR A 9 6.47 23.38 20.22
C TYR A 9 6.14 21.92 19.97
N ARG A 10 5.69 21.55 18.75
CA ARG A 10 5.47 20.15 18.38
C ARG A 10 6.77 19.36 18.39
N LEU A 11 7.82 19.94 17.87
CA LEU A 11 9.15 19.30 17.87
C LEU A 11 9.68 19.12 19.30
N LEU A 12 9.52 20.14 20.16
CA LEU A 12 9.92 20.07 21.57
C LEU A 12 9.13 18.98 22.31
N LEU A 13 7.80 18.92 22.14
CA LEU A 13 6.97 17.89 22.75
C LEU A 13 7.36 16.48 22.24
N LYS A 14 7.65 16.32 20.97
CA LYS A 14 8.14 15.06 20.40
C LYS A 14 9.46 14.65 21.04
N LYS A 15 10.42 15.57 21.21
CA LYS A 15 11.69 15.33 21.90
C LYS A 15 11.49 14.86 23.35
N ILE A 16 10.66 15.58 24.11
CA ILE A 16 10.38 15.24 25.52
C ILE A 16 9.72 13.86 25.61
N LYS A 17 8.71 13.56 24.78
CA LYS A 17 8.06 12.25 24.76
C LYS A 17 9.03 11.13 24.43
N THR A 18 9.87 11.32 23.42
CA THR A 18 10.90 10.34 23.05
C THR A 18 11.87 10.08 24.20
N LEU A 19 12.38 11.14 24.85
CA LEU A 19 13.27 11.00 26.00
C LEU A 19 12.59 10.24 27.16
N LEU A 20 11.37 10.60 27.52
CA LEU A 20 10.61 9.93 28.58
C LEU A 20 10.33 8.45 28.25
N SER A 21 10.07 8.12 26.99
CA SER A 21 9.89 6.72 26.56
C SER A 21 11.20 5.94 26.69
N LEU A 22 12.32 6.53 26.31
CA LEU A 22 13.64 5.91 26.42
C LEU A 22 14.04 5.56 27.87
N THR A 23 13.53 6.26 28.89
CA THR A 23 13.89 5.94 30.30
C THR A 23 13.20 4.70 30.85
N LYS A 24 12.18 4.16 30.16
CA LYS A 24 11.28 3.12 30.68
C LYS A 24 11.31 1.82 29.89
N CYS A 25 12.30 1.61 29.02
CA CYS A 25 12.36 0.45 28.16
C CYS A 25 13.80 -0.03 27.98
N ASP A 26 13.96 -1.30 27.62
CA ASP A 26 15.24 -1.92 27.26
C ASP A 26 15.40 -2.00 25.74
N ILE A 27 14.28 -2.08 25.02
CA ILE A 27 14.22 -2.06 23.56
C ILE A 27 13.29 -0.94 23.08
N VAL A 28 13.69 -0.25 22.03
CA VAL A 28 12.96 0.82 21.38
C VAL A 28 12.56 0.36 19.99
N PHE A 29 11.26 0.31 19.72
CA PHE A 29 10.73 0.07 18.38
C PHE A 29 10.14 1.36 17.81
N VAL A 30 10.65 1.80 16.67
CA VAL A 30 10.20 3.01 15.95
C VAL A 30 9.46 2.59 14.69
N GLU A 31 8.14 2.74 14.67
CA GLU A 31 7.28 2.27 13.57
C GLU A 31 7.52 3.01 12.25
N PHE A 32 7.92 4.29 12.29
CA PHE A 32 8.25 5.08 11.10
C PHE A 32 9.67 5.64 11.25
N ALA A 33 10.54 5.37 10.28
CA ALA A 33 11.92 5.85 10.26
C ALA A 33 11.98 7.36 9.97
N ASP A 34 11.45 8.16 10.89
CA ASP A 34 11.33 9.61 10.82
C ASP A 34 12.27 10.33 11.82
N GLU A 35 11.89 11.54 12.21
CA GLU A 35 12.60 12.30 13.26
C GLU A 35 12.67 11.56 14.60
N THR A 36 11.73 10.65 14.89
CA THR A 36 11.76 9.84 16.12
C THR A 36 12.95 8.90 16.11
N LEU A 37 13.22 8.26 14.95
CA LEU A 37 14.42 7.45 14.78
C LEU A 37 15.68 8.30 14.93
N ALA A 38 15.73 9.48 14.31
CA ALA A 38 16.87 10.38 14.40
C ALA A 38 17.18 10.79 15.86
N LEU A 39 16.15 11.00 16.68
CA LEU A 39 16.31 11.29 18.11
C LEU A 39 16.71 10.05 18.92
N SER A 40 15.99 8.94 18.73
CA SER A 40 16.23 7.70 19.44
C SER A 40 17.64 7.17 19.21
N SER A 41 18.14 7.23 17.96
CA SER A 41 19.48 6.78 17.59
C SER A 41 20.62 7.55 18.28
N LYS A 42 20.34 8.78 18.75
CA LYS A 42 21.30 9.61 19.48
C LYS A 42 21.23 9.41 20.98
N TRP A 43 20.05 9.07 21.52
CA TRP A 43 19.78 9.12 22.96
C TRP A 43 19.49 7.75 23.58
N LYS A 44 19.45 6.68 22.79
CA LYS A 44 19.13 5.34 23.28
C LYS A 44 20.08 4.81 24.38
N GLY A 45 21.31 5.33 24.44
CA GLY A 45 22.35 4.76 25.30
C GLY A 45 22.67 3.32 24.86
N GLN A 46 22.66 2.38 25.82
CA GLN A 46 22.90 0.96 25.56
C GLN A 46 21.64 0.17 25.16
N LYS A 47 20.48 0.81 25.04
CA LYS A 47 19.23 0.15 24.65
C LYS A 47 19.29 -0.33 23.21
N LYS A 48 18.56 -1.40 22.92
CA LYS A 48 18.40 -1.88 21.55
C LYS A 48 17.42 -0.98 20.79
N LEU A 49 17.69 -0.76 19.51
CA LEU A 49 16.90 0.12 18.65
C LEU A 49 16.54 -0.58 17.36
N VAL A 50 15.28 -0.86 17.19
CA VAL A 50 14.67 -1.43 15.97
C VAL A 50 13.77 -0.41 15.33
N THR A 51 13.75 -0.34 14.01
CA THR A 51 12.83 0.54 13.29
C THR A 51 12.18 -0.19 12.13
N ARG A 52 10.89 0.15 11.85
CA ARG A 52 10.28 -0.18 10.57
C ARG A 52 10.44 1.01 9.62
N LEU A 53 10.79 0.70 8.39
CA LEU A 53 10.99 1.67 7.33
C LEU A 53 10.00 1.40 6.21
N HIS A 54 9.23 2.43 5.86
CA HIS A 54 8.31 2.40 4.73
C HIS A 54 8.93 3.07 3.50
N ARG A 55 8.28 2.95 2.35
CA ARG A 55 8.85 3.44 1.09
C ARG A 55 9.09 4.95 1.08
N TYR A 56 8.25 5.73 1.75
CA TYR A 56 8.42 7.17 1.82
C TYR A 56 9.76 7.53 2.50
N GLU A 57 10.09 6.87 3.59
CA GLU A 57 11.33 7.08 4.33
C GLU A 57 12.56 6.57 3.55
N LEU A 58 12.41 5.54 2.72
CA LEU A 58 13.49 5.05 1.86
C LEU A 58 13.96 6.13 0.86
N PHE A 59 13.05 6.96 0.37
CA PHE A 59 13.40 8.10 -0.49
C PHE A 59 13.98 9.29 0.30
N ASN A 60 13.59 9.43 1.57
CA ASN A 60 13.95 10.54 2.44
C ASN A 60 14.48 10.03 3.78
N LEU A 61 15.61 9.32 3.74
CA LEU A 61 16.21 8.73 4.95
C LEU A 61 16.47 9.82 6.01
N PRO A 62 16.06 9.59 7.27
CA PRO A 62 16.28 10.54 8.34
C PRO A 62 17.78 10.66 8.67
N LYS A 63 18.19 11.82 9.19
CA LYS A 63 19.54 12.05 9.72
C LYS A 63 19.74 11.33 11.06
N ALA A 64 19.59 10.00 11.05
CA ALA A 64 19.80 9.13 12.19
C ALA A 64 21.26 8.67 12.28
N ASN A 65 21.71 8.28 13.48
CA ASN A 65 22.94 7.52 13.65
C ASN A 65 22.64 6.04 13.33
N TRP A 66 22.76 5.66 12.05
CA TRP A 66 22.44 4.31 11.59
C TRP A 66 23.33 3.23 12.20
N ASN A 67 24.57 3.56 12.60
CA ASN A 67 25.46 2.62 13.30
C ASN A 67 24.90 2.19 14.66
N SER A 68 24.04 3.00 15.27
CA SER A 68 23.39 2.68 16.53
C SER A 68 22.01 1.99 16.37
N VAL A 69 21.57 1.75 15.14
CA VAL A 69 20.36 0.96 14.85
C VAL A 69 20.74 -0.51 14.82
N ASP A 70 20.07 -1.33 15.62
CA ASP A 70 20.36 -2.75 15.76
C ASP A 70 19.68 -3.56 14.65
N MET A 71 18.43 -3.20 14.26
CA MET A 71 17.69 -3.87 13.19
C MET A 71 16.76 -2.91 12.45
N VAL A 72 16.62 -3.09 11.13
CA VAL A 72 15.61 -2.42 10.30
C VAL A 72 14.67 -3.44 9.71
N VAL A 73 13.37 -3.25 9.93
CA VAL A 73 12.30 -4.02 9.31
C VAL A 73 11.81 -3.27 8.08
N VAL A 74 11.77 -3.93 6.94
CA VAL A 74 11.16 -3.42 5.71
C VAL A 74 10.00 -4.32 5.28
N VAL A 75 9.14 -3.84 4.38
CA VAL A 75 7.90 -4.56 4.03
C VAL A 75 7.98 -5.33 2.72
N ASN A 76 9.10 -5.24 1.99
CA ASN A 76 9.39 -6.03 0.81
C ASN A 76 10.91 -6.12 0.54
N ASP A 77 11.33 -7.10 -0.26
CA ASP A 77 12.74 -7.39 -0.53
C ASP A 77 13.38 -6.32 -1.45
N TRP A 78 12.59 -5.72 -2.33
CA TRP A 78 13.07 -4.58 -3.12
C TRP A 78 13.54 -3.43 -2.21
N MET A 79 12.79 -3.14 -1.14
CA MET A 79 13.18 -2.11 -0.16
C MET A 79 14.43 -2.52 0.62
N ALA A 80 14.56 -3.80 0.99
CA ALA A 80 15.74 -4.31 1.68
C ALA A 80 17.00 -4.06 0.84
N LYS A 81 17.00 -4.51 -0.42
CA LYS A 81 18.10 -4.33 -1.36
C LYS A 81 18.47 -2.85 -1.54
N ASN A 82 17.47 -1.99 -1.77
CA ASN A 82 17.72 -0.56 -1.96
C ASN A 82 18.25 0.13 -0.69
N LEU A 83 17.84 -0.33 0.50
CA LEU A 83 18.34 0.20 1.75
C LEU A 83 19.79 -0.23 2.00
N GLU A 84 20.17 -1.46 1.68
CA GLU A 84 21.56 -1.93 1.74
C GLU A 84 22.48 -1.14 0.82
N GLU A 85 22.02 -0.84 -0.40
CA GLU A 85 22.78 0.01 -1.35
C GLU A 85 23.00 1.43 -0.81
N LYS A 86 22.00 2.00 -0.11
CA LYS A 86 22.07 3.37 0.45
C LYS A 86 22.82 3.43 1.77
N LEU A 87 22.77 2.36 2.57
CA LEU A 87 23.33 2.26 3.91
C LEU A 87 24.09 0.93 4.05
N PRO A 88 25.29 0.81 3.43
CA PRO A 88 26.07 -0.45 3.48
C PRO A 88 26.38 -0.94 4.92
N GLN A 89 26.46 -0.01 5.89
CA GLN A 89 26.65 -0.35 7.31
C GLN A 89 25.47 -1.09 7.94
N MET A 90 24.32 -1.16 7.26
CA MET A 90 23.14 -1.91 7.70
C MET A 90 23.08 -3.33 7.12
N GLN A 91 24.06 -3.74 6.32
CA GLN A 91 24.13 -5.10 5.80
C GLN A 91 24.09 -6.13 6.94
N GLY A 92 23.24 -7.14 6.82
CA GLY A 92 22.98 -8.14 7.85
C GLY A 92 22.07 -7.68 9.00
N LYS A 93 21.61 -6.41 8.98
CA LYS A 93 20.69 -5.84 9.96
C LYS A 93 19.33 -5.43 9.35
N ILE A 94 19.04 -5.87 8.13
CA ILE A 94 17.79 -5.59 7.46
C ILE A 94 17.02 -6.89 7.31
N VAL A 95 15.74 -6.86 7.67
CA VAL A 95 14.84 -8.00 7.58
C VAL A 95 13.54 -7.60 6.91
N THR A 96 13.06 -8.45 6.01
CA THR A 96 11.75 -8.26 5.36
C THR A 96 10.66 -8.93 6.17
N ILE A 97 9.65 -8.16 6.58
CA ILE A 97 8.39 -8.66 7.14
C ILE A 97 7.25 -8.04 6.34
N HIS A 98 6.54 -8.86 5.58
CA HIS A 98 5.38 -8.37 4.83
C HIS A 98 4.28 -7.84 5.76
N ASN A 99 3.44 -6.96 5.23
CA ASN A 99 2.28 -6.48 5.99
C ASN A 99 1.28 -7.62 6.23
N PHE A 100 0.56 -7.54 7.32
CA PHE A 100 -0.52 -8.48 7.65
C PHE A 100 -1.83 -8.06 7.00
N ILE A 101 -2.60 -9.06 6.52
CA ILE A 101 -3.99 -8.90 6.06
C ILE A 101 -4.86 -9.87 6.83
N ASP A 102 -5.94 -9.37 7.41
CA ASP A 102 -6.96 -10.15 8.11
C ASP A 102 -7.93 -10.78 7.10
N PHE A 103 -7.68 -12.03 6.72
CA PHE A 103 -8.51 -12.75 5.75
C PHE A 103 -9.83 -13.25 6.32
N ASP A 104 -10.03 -13.26 7.62
CA ASP A 104 -11.34 -13.54 8.24
C ASP A 104 -12.28 -12.36 8.03
N TYR A 105 -11.71 -11.15 8.06
CA TYR A 105 -12.45 -9.92 7.75
C TYR A 105 -12.60 -9.73 6.23
N TRP A 106 -11.49 -9.74 5.47
CA TRP A 106 -11.49 -9.60 4.01
C TRP A 106 -11.78 -10.93 3.34
N ARG A 107 -13.04 -11.20 3.03
CA ARG A 107 -13.49 -12.46 2.43
C ARG A 107 -14.52 -12.22 1.32
N PRO A 108 -14.62 -13.11 0.32
CA PRO A 108 -15.58 -12.98 -0.76
C PRO A 108 -17.01 -13.06 -0.26
N ARG A 109 -17.96 -12.60 -1.06
CA ARG A 109 -19.38 -12.95 -0.91
C ARG A 109 -19.60 -14.41 -1.22
N GLU A 110 -20.67 -14.98 -0.68
CA GLU A 110 -21.10 -16.36 -1.00
C GLU A 110 -21.43 -16.50 -2.50
N ASN A 111 -22.07 -15.48 -3.11
CA ASN A 111 -22.41 -15.45 -4.52
C ASN A 111 -21.68 -14.30 -5.22
N ILE A 112 -20.62 -14.61 -5.99
CA ILE A 112 -19.90 -13.65 -6.82
C ILE A 112 -20.64 -13.51 -8.14
N THR A 113 -21.31 -12.38 -8.34
CA THR A 113 -21.91 -12.00 -9.62
C THR A 113 -21.12 -10.91 -10.29
N LYS A 114 -21.01 -10.95 -11.60
CA LYS A 114 -20.39 -9.87 -12.41
C LYS A 114 -21.08 -8.55 -12.13
N SER A 115 -20.31 -7.54 -11.78
CA SER A 115 -20.81 -6.20 -11.46
C SER A 115 -20.48 -5.15 -12.53
N ASN A 116 -19.53 -5.45 -13.43
CA ASN A 116 -18.92 -4.51 -14.38
C ASN A 116 -18.26 -3.30 -13.68
N GLN A 117 -17.84 -3.48 -12.43
CA GLN A 117 -17.24 -2.42 -11.63
C GLN A 117 -15.73 -2.60 -11.49
N ILE A 118 -15.01 -1.54 -11.83
CA ILE A 118 -13.59 -1.39 -11.54
C ILE A 118 -13.48 -0.39 -10.40
N SER A 119 -12.68 -0.68 -9.36
CA SER A 119 -12.51 0.22 -8.23
C SER A 119 -11.05 0.59 -8.02
N ILE A 120 -10.80 1.86 -7.73
CA ILE A 120 -9.52 2.38 -7.23
C ILE A 120 -9.74 2.79 -5.79
N VAL A 121 -8.95 2.25 -4.86
CA VAL A 121 -9.08 2.50 -3.43
C VAL A 121 -7.82 3.14 -2.87
N GLY A 122 -7.98 4.27 -2.19
CA GLY A 122 -6.89 4.99 -1.52
C GLY A 122 -7.10 6.49 -1.52
N ASN A 123 -6.20 7.22 -0.85
CA ASN A 123 -6.26 8.69 -0.89
C ASN A 123 -6.17 9.20 -2.32
N ILE A 124 -7.00 10.19 -2.64
CA ILE A 124 -6.97 10.86 -3.95
C ILE A 124 -5.82 11.87 -3.91
N GLU A 125 -4.71 11.51 -4.52
CA GLU A 125 -3.46 12.29 -4.59
C GLU A 125 -2.70 11.99 -5.89
N PRO A 126 -1.89 12.93 -6.45
CA PRO A 126 -1.22 12.77 -7.75
C PRO A 126 -0.41 11.47 -7.88
N ARG A 127 0.29 11.07 -6.82
CA ARG A 127 1.09 9.85 -6.79
C ARG A 127 0.29 8.57 -7.10
N LYS A 128 -1.02 8.57 -6.81
CA LYS A 128 -1.93 7.45 -7.06
C LYS A 128 -2.38 7.34 -8.52
N GLY A 129 -2.11 8.36 -9.36
CA GLY A 129 -2.33 8.31 -10.80
C GLY A 129 -3.78 8.23 -11.24
N HIS A 130 -4.72 8.82 -10.47
CA HIS A 130 -6.14 8.81 -10.82
C HIS A 130 -6.41 9.50 -12.16
N ASP A 131 -5.66 10.55 -12.50
CA ASP A 131 -5.69 11.25 -13.78
C ASP A 131 -5.39 10.30 -14.95
N LYS A 132 -4.33 9.51 -14.82
CA LYS A 132 -3.95 8.50 -15.82
C LYS A 132 -4.99 7.38 -15.90
N ALA A 133 -5.50 6.93 -14.75
CA ALA A 133 -6.54 5.91 -14.69
C ALA A 133 -7.82 6.36 -15.42
N LEU A 134 -8.25 7.61 -15.27
CA LEU A 134 -9.41 8.18 -15.97
C LEU A 134 -9.21 8.20 -17.48
N VAL A 135 -8.03 8.59 -17.95
CA VAL A 135 -7.69 8.59 -19.38
C VAL A 135 -7.70 7.17 -19.94
N ALA A 136 -7.04 6.22 -19.27
CA ALA A 136 -7.01 4.82 -19.70
C ALA A 136 -8.41 4.19 -19.66
N PHE A 137 -9.20 4.47 -18.62
CA PHE A 137 -10.58 4.01 -18.50
C PHE A 137 -11.49 4.55 -19.63
N SER A 138 -11.33 5.81 -20.04
CA SER A 138 -12.10 6.37 -21.15
C SER A 138 -11.84 5.66 -22.49
N LYS A 139 -10.65 5.11 -22.67
CA LYS A 139 -10.29 4.35 -23.88
C LYS A 139 -11.00 3.00 -23.90
N ILE A 140 -11.05 2.31 -22.77
CA ILE A 140 -11.69 0.99 -22.68
C ILE A 140 -13.22 1.06 -22.80
N LEU A 141 -13.83 2.19 -22.42
CA LEU A 141 -15.26 2.39 -22.57
C LEU A 141 -15.74 2.38 -24.03
N LYS A 142 -14.83 2.53 -25.01
CA LYS A 142 -15.16 2.40 -26.44
C LYS A 142 -15.53 0.98 -26.82
N GLU A 143 -14.90 -0.01 -26.16
CA GLU A 143 -15.09 -1.45 -26.40
C GLU A 143 -16.02 -2.09 -25.35
N LYS A 144 -16.02 -1.54 -24.12
CA LYS A 144 -16.74 -2.07 -22.96
C LYS A 144 -17.56 -0.98 -22.28
N SER A 145 -18.59 -0.52 -22.98
CA SER A 145 -19.44 0.62 -22.55
C SER A 145 -20.23 0.36 -21.25
N GLU A 146 -20.39 -0.91 -20.84
CA GLU A 146 -21.07 -1.30 -19.61
C GLU A 146 -20.23 -1.10 -18.34
N LEU A 147 -18.92 -0.90 -18.44
CA LEU A 147 -18.05 -0.75 -17.30
C LEU A 147 -18.29 0.57 -16.55
N THR A 148 -18.05 0.52 -15.24
CA THR A 148 -18.05 1.68 -14.35
C THR A 148 -16.77 1.74 -13.53
N LEU A 149 -16.32 2.95 -13.20
CA LEU A 149 -15.14 3.18 -12.37
C LEU A 149 -15.53 3.85 -11.06
N ASN A 150 -15.26 3.19 -9.95
CA ASN A 150 -15.45 3.72 -8.61
C ASN A 150 -14.11 4.21 -8.03
N ILE A 151 -14.05 5.47 -7.63
CA ILE A 151 -12.90 6.07 -6.95
C ILE A 151 -13.27 6.26 -5.49
N ILE A 152 -12.66 5.44 -4.61
CA ILE A 152 -12.99 5.34 -3.19
C ILE A 152 -11.82 5.85 -2.37
N GLY A 153 -12.02 6.99 -1.68
CA GLY A 153 -11.02 7.60 -0.83
C GLY A 153 -11.22 9.09 -0.66
N ARG A 154 -10.53 9.66 0.32
CA ARG A 154 -10.57 11.11 0.57
C ARG A 154 -9.51 11.82 -0.26
N SER A 155 -9.84 13.01 -0.75
CA SER A 155 -8.83 13.95 -1.25
C SER A 155 -8.45 14.94 -0.14
N LYS A 156 -7.13 15.12 0.03
CA LYS A 156 -6.59 16.22 0.85
C LYS A 156 -6.17 17.40 -0.03
N ASP A 157 -6.05 17.18 -1.33
CA ASP A 157 -5.70 18.19 -2.33
C ASP A 157 -6.93 18.55 -3.17
N PHE A 158 -7.55 19.68 -2.82
CA PHE A 158 -8.74 20.18 -3.52
C PHE A 158 -8.45 20.54 -4.97
N ARG A 159 -7.25 21.01 -5.31
CA ARG A 159 -6.89 21.39 -6.69
C ARG A 159 -6.83 20.14 -7.56
N TYR A 160 -6.10 19.12 -7.12
CA TYR A 160 -6.02 17.86 -7.84
C TYR A 160 -7.41 17.20 -8.00
N TYR A 161 -8.25 17.26 -6.96
CA TYR A 161 -9.63 16.74 -7.06
C TYR A 161 -10.43 17.47 -8.14
N LYS A 162 -10.34 18.81 -8.23
CA LYS A 162 -11.00 19.59 -9.28
C LYS A 162 -10.43 19.30 -10.68
N GLU A 163 -9.15 19.02 -10.80
CA GLU A 163 -8.55 18.55 -12.06
C GLU A 163 -9.16 17.22 -12.51
N LEU A 164 -9.35 16.27 -11.60
CA LEU A 164 -10.01 14.99 -11.93
C LEU A 164 -11.46 15.18 -12.37
N GLU A 165 -12.25 16.03 -11.69
CA GLU A 165 -13.61 16.35 -12.11
C GLU A 165 -13.64 16.96 -13.54
N LYS A 166 -12.67 17.82 -13.84
CA LYS A 166 -12.52 18.40 -15.18
C LYS A 166 -12.19 17.32 -16.22
N ILE A 167 -11.23 16.42 -15.93
CA ILE A 167 -10.86 15.31 -16.82
C ILE A 167 -12.11 14.45 -17.13
N VAL A 168 -12.88 14.07 -16.12
CA VAL A 168 -14.11 13.28 -16.29
C VAL A 168 -15.10 13.99 -17.24
N LYS A 169 -15.27 15.31 -17.10
CA LYS A 169 -16.13 16.12 -17.96
C LYS A 169 -15.62 16.22 -19.39
N ASP A 170 -14.31 16.50 -19.55
CA ASP A 170 -13.69 16.68 -20.86
C ASP A 170 -13.71 15.37 -21.68
N LEU A 171 -13.55 14.23 -20.99
CA LEU A 171 -13.66 12.88 -21.57
C LEU A 171 -15.11 12.40 -21.76
N LYS A 172 -16.11 13.13 -21.26
CA LYS A 172 -17.55 12.79 -21.33
C LYS A 172 -17.89 11.42 -20.72
N ILE A 173 -17.28 11.11 -19.56
CA ILE A 173 -17.48 9.84 -18.84
C ILE A 173 -18.15 10.01 -17.48
N GLN A 174 -18.91 11.09 -17.25
CA GLN A 174 -19.51 11.42 -15.96
C GLN A 174 -20.44 10.31 -15.45
N ASP A 175 -21.21 9.69 -16.35
CA ASP A 175 -22.15 8.61 -16.01
C ASP A 175 -21.45 7.26 -15.72
N LYS A 176 -20.13 7.18 -15.95
CA LYS A 176 -19.30 5.98 -15.82
C LYS A 176 -18.32 6.05 -14.66
N VAL A 177 -18.11 7.22 -14.07
CA VAL A 177 -17.15 7.45 -12.98
C VAL A 177 -17.86 7.98 -11.75
N LYS A 178 -17.62 7.35 -10.61
CA LYS A 178 -18.17 7.76 -9.33
C LYS A 178 -17.08 8.02 -8.30
N PHE A 179 -17.06 9.22 -7.74
CA PHE A 179 -16.22 9.57 -6.60
C PHE A 179 -17.02 9.34 -5.32
N HIS A 180 -16.68 8.26 -4.57
CA HIS A 180 -17.42 7.87 -3.36
C HIS A 180 -17.03 8.65 -2.11
N GLY A 181 -15.84 9.29 -2.13
CA GLY A 181 -15.25 9.80 -0.90
C GLY A 181 -14.79 8.66 0.03
N PHE A 182 -14.87 8.86 1.32
CA PHE A 182 -14.52 7.84 2.30
C PHE A 182 -15.62 6.79 2.40
N SER A 183 -15.25 5.52 2.28
CA SER A 183 -16.20 4.41 2.48
C SER A 183 -16.32 4.05 3.97
N ASN A 184 -17.55 3.83 4.42
CA ASN A 184 -17.85 3.30 5.75
C ASN A 184 -17.86 1.77 5.79
N ASP A 185 -17.99 1.12 4.63
CA ASP A 185 -17.93 -0.35 4.47
C ASP A 185 -17.10 -0.71 3.24
N LEU A 186 -15.78 -0.50 3.35
CA LEU A 186 -14.85 -0.78 2.27
C LEU A 186 -14.88 -2.25 1.84
N ARG A 187 -15.12 -3.18 2.77
CA ARG A 187 -15.22 -4.60 2.45
C ARG A 187 -16.33 -4.86 1.44
N ARG A 188 -17.50 -4.25 1.63
CA ARG A 188 -18.63 -4.36 0.70
C ARG A 188 -18.26 -3.78 -0.66
N ASP A 189 -17.63 -2.61 -0.71
CA ASP A 189 -17.23 -1.99 -1.98
C ASP A 189 -16.25 -2.88 -2.75
N LEU A 190 -15.29 -3.51 -2.04
CA LEU A 190 -14.35 -4.47 -2.64
C LEU A 190 -15.04 -5.75 -3.14
N GLN A 191 -16.03 -6.25 -2.39
CA GLN A 191 -16.84 -7.42 -2.78
C GLN A 191 -17.74 -7.12 -4.00
N GLU A 192 -18.10 -5.87 -4.23
CA GLU A 192 -18.90 -5.42 -5.38
C GLU A 192 -18.04 -5.14 -6.61
N SER A 193 -16.72 -5.15 -6.49
CA SER A 193 -15.79 -4.87 -7.57
C SER A 193 -15.36 -6.14 -8.30
N ASP A 194 -15.36 -6.12 -9.64
CA ASP A 194 -14.77 -7.19 -10.45
C ASP A 194 -13.24 -7.03 -10.51
N ILE A 195 -12.76 -5.77 -10.59
CA ILE A 195 -11.33 -5.44 -10.66
C ILE A 195 -11.00 -4.40 -9.60
N ILE A 196 -9.91 -4.63 -8.86
CA ILE A 196 -9.24 -3.61 -8.05
C ILE A 196 -8.02 -3.12 -8.81
N LEU A 197 -8.00 -1.81 -9.06
CA LEU A 197 -7.04 -1.16 -9.95
C LEU A 197 -6.10 -0.22 -9.21
N SER A 198 -4.82 -0.24 -9.57
CA SER A 198 -3.82 0.70 -9.10
C SER A 198 -3.04 1.33 -10.25
N PHE A 199 -3.07 2.65 -10.35
CA PHE A 199 -2.18 3.45 -11.19
C PHE A 199 -1.06 4.13 -10.38
N SER A 200 -0.84 3.69 -9.15
CA SER A 200 0.17 4.27 -8.26
C SER A 200 1.57 4.14 -8.87
N GLN A 201 2.33 5.23 -8.83
CA GLN A 201 3.70 5.26 -9.32
C GLN A 201 4.68 4.61 -8.33
N HIS A 202 4.35 4.67 -7.04
CA HIS A 202 5.18 4.16 -5.95
C HIS A 202 4.30 3.63 -4.82
N GLU A 203 4.55 2.39 -4.41
CA GLU A 203 3.90 1.76 -3.25
C GLU A 203 4.90 0.91 -2.46
N SER A 204 4.64 0.74 -1.18
CA SER A 204 5.36 -0.25 -0.37
C SER A 204 4.82 -1.65 -0.65
N THR A 205 3.49 -1.81 -0.59
CA THR A 205 2.80 -3.09 -0.81
C THR A 205 1.48 -2.89 -1.55
N HIS A 206 0.78 -1.76 -1.32
CA HIS A 206 -0.57 -1.45 -1.81
C HIS A 206 -1.61 -2.47 -1.35
N LEU A 207 -1.82 -2.57 -0.03
CA LEU A 207 -2.66 -3.58 0.61
C LEU A 207 -4.06 -3.72 0.01
N THR A 208 -4.67 -2.63 -0.45
CA THR A 208 -6.03 -2.67 -1.01
C THR A 208 -6.18 -3.57 -2.25
N LEU A 209 -5.11 -3.81 -3.02
CA LEU A 209 -5.13 -4.80 -4.11
C LEU A 209 -5.35 -6.22 -3.57
N PHE A 210 -4.73 -6.56 -2.45
CA PHE A 210 -4.77 -7.89 -1.84
C PHE A 210 -6.00 -8.08 -0.94
N GLU A 211 -6.45 -7.01 -0.30
CA GLU A 211 -7.76 -6.95 0.36
C GLU A 211 -8.89 -7.19 -0.65
N GLY A 212 -8.80 -6.55 -1.83
CA GLY A 212 -9.72 -6.77 -2.94
C GLY A 212 -9.65 -8.18 -3.51
N LEU A 213 -8.43 -8.72 -3.70
CA LEU A 213 -8.24 -10.12 -4.12
C LEU A 213 -8.85 -11.09 -3.12
N SER A 214 -8.69 -10.83 -1.83
CA SER A 214 -9.32 -11.62 -0.77
C SER A 214 -10.85 -11.52 -0.79
N CYS A 215 -11.39 -10.37 -1.20
CA CYS A 215 -12.83 -10.15 -1.38
C CYS A 215 -13.39 -10.73 -2.71
N GLY A 216 -12.53 -11.28 -3.57
CA GLY A 216 -12.96 -11.91 -4.83
C GLY A 216 -12.76 -11.04 -6.09
N ALA A 217 -12.14 -9.87 -5.98
CA ALA A 217 -11.83 -9.00 -7.10
C ALA A 217 -10.47 -9.34 -7.74
N TRP A 218 -10.34 -9.11 -9.05
CA TRP A 218 -9.09 -9.30 -9.79
C TRP A 218 -8.19 -8.08 -9.64
N PRO A 219 -6.98 -8.18 -9.07
CA PRO A 219 -6.08 -7.05 -8.92
C PRO A 219 -5.37 -6.74 -10.24
N LEU A 220 -5.29 -5.46 -10.61
CA LEU A 220 -4.43 -4.96 -11.69
C LEU A 220 -3.62 -3.77 -11.17
N SER A 221 -2.32 -3.76 -11.42
CA SER A 221 -1.41 -2.73 -10.97
C SER A 221 -0.53 -2.19 -12.08
N LEU A 222 -0.36 -0.85 -12.11
CA LEU A 222 0.76 -0.27 -12.84
C LEU A 222 2.08 -0.87 -12.32
N ASN A 223 3.03 -1.05 -13.23
CA ASN A 223 4.36 -1.52 -12.89
C ASN A 223 5.11 -0.45 -12.07
N TRP A 224 5.28 -0.71 -10.78
CA TRP A 224 6.15 0.06 -9.87
C TRP A 224 7.21 -0.88 -9.28
N SER A 225 8.38 -0.35 -8.97
CA SER A 225 9.52 -1.16 -8.50
C SER A 225 9.18 -1.99 -7.26
N GLY A 226 9.25 -3.31 -7.37
CA GLY A 226 8.92 -4.27 -6.30
C GLY A 226 7.50 -4.86 -6.39
N VAL A 227 6.65 -4.46 -7.37
CA VAL A 227 5.30 -5.03 -7.52
C VAL A 227 5.35 -6.50 -7.92
N GLU A 228 6.38 -6.90 -8.66
CA GLU A 228 6.63 -8.28 -9.11
C GLU A 228 6.89 -9.26 -7.96
N GLU A 229 7.24 -8.76 -6.78
CA GLU A 229 7.35 -9.57 -5.57
C GLU A 229 5.98 -10.10 -5.11
N PHE A 230 4.93 -9.37 -5.40
CA PHE A 230 3.57 -9.64 -4.92
C PHE A 230 2.64 -10.16 -6.00
N LEU A 231 2.71 -9.61 -7.21
CA LEU A 231 1.79 -9.93 -8.31
C LEU A 231 2.52 -10.58 -9.47
N PRO A 232 1.91 -11.58 -10.15
CA PRO A 232 2.44 -12.11 -11.40
C PRO A 232 2.27 -11.10 -12.55
N LEU A 233 3.04 -11.27 -13.62
CA LEU A 233 3.07 -10.36 -14.78
C LEU A 233 1.69 -10.17 -15.44
N GLU A 234 0.82 -11.16 -15.36
CA GLU A 234 -0.55 -11.05 -15.88
C GLU A 234 -1.40 -9.99 -15.15
N ASN A 235 -1.01 -9.61 -13.92
CA ASN A 235 -1.66 -8.60 -13.09
C ASN A 235 -0.94 -7.24 -13.11
N ILE A 236 0.17 -7.12 -13.85
CA ILE A 236 0.99 -5.93 -13.90
C ILE A 236 0.93 -5.36 -15.32
N PHE A 237 0.61 -4.07 -15.46
CA PHE A 237 0.62 -3.38 -16.75
C PHE A 237 1.65 -2.23 -16.75
N SER A 238 2.21 -1.95 -17.94
CA SER A 238 3.24 -0.92 -18.14
C SER A 238 2.69 0.40 -18.67
N ASP A 239 1.60 0.32 -19.45
CA ASP A 239 1.01 1.44 -20.18
C ASP A 239 -0.49 1.22 -20.41
N ASP A 240 -1.16 2.21 -21.02
CA ASP A 240 -2.60 2.18 -21.26
C ASP A 240 -3.02 1.03 -22.18
N SER A 241 -2.23 0.70 -23.23
CA SER A 241 -2.57 -0.37 -24.16
C SER A 241 -2.53 -1.73 -23.47
N ASN A 242 -1.49 -1.97 -22.67
CA ASN A 242 -1.36 -3.19 -21.89
C ASN A 242 -2.41 -3.28 -20.77
N PHE A 243 -2.80 -2.13 -20.17
CA PHE A 243 -3.93 -2.09 -19.23
C PHE A 243 -5.23 -2.53 -19.90
N ILE A 244 -5.54 -1.97 -21.09
CA ILE A 244 -6.77 -2.29 -21.84
C ILE A 244 -6.80 -3.79 -22.19
N GLU A 245 -5.72 -4.34 -22.74
CA GLU A 245 -5.58 -5.76 -23.06
C GLU A 245 -5.90 -6.66 -21.85
N LYS A 246 -5.35 -6.33 -20.67
CA LYS A 246 -5.57 -7.12 -19.45
C LYS A 246 -7.00 -7.05 -18.95
N VAL A 247 -7.63 -5.89 -19.03
CA VAL A 247 -9.05 -5.73 -18.65
C VAL A 247 -9.94 -6.50 -19.63
N GLU A 248 -9.72 -6.37 -20.94
CA GLU A 248 -10.45 -7.10 -21.98
C GLU A 248 -10.30 -8.62 -21.81
N SER A 249 -9.07 -9.09 -21.60
CA SER A 249 -8.78 -10.50 -21.32
C SER A 249 -9.56 -11.03 -20.12
N PHE A 250 -9.64 -10.27 -19.02
CA PHE A 250 -10.40 -10.66 -17.84
C PHE A 250 -11.91 -10.68 -18.13
N TYR A 251 -12.46 -9.68 -18.82
CA TYR A 251 -13.88 -9.61 -19.14
C TYR A 251 -14.31 -10.51 -20.29
N SER A 252 -13.40 -11.09 -21.08
CA SER A 252 -13.70 -12.11 -22.08
C SER A 252 -14.03 -13.47 -21.46
N LEU A 253 -13.61 -13.72 -20.23
CA LEU A 253 -13.89 -14.95 -19.48
C LEU A 253 -15.34 -14.97 -19.02
N ASN A 254 -15.93 -16.19 -18.95
CA ASN A 254 -17.22 -16.38 -18.29
C ASN A 254 -17.08 -16.31 -16.74
N ASP A 255 -18.19 -16.29 -16.02
CA ASP A 255 -18.22 -16.08 -14.56
C ASP A 255 -17.48 -17.19 -13.80
N ASN A 256 -17.57 -18.43 -14.26
CA ASN A 256 -16.88 -19.57 -13.64
C ASN A 256 -15.37 -19.46 -13.84
N GLU A 257 -14.93 -19.16 -15.06
CA GLU A 257 -13.51 -18.96 -15.39
C GLU A 257 -12.88 -17.81 -14.61
N ARG A 258 -13.59 -16.67 -14.48
CA ARG A 258 -13.14 -15.54 -13.66
C ARG A 258 -13.02 -15.92 -12.19
N THR A 259 -14.03 -16.59 -11.65
CA THR A 259 -14.04 -17.05 -10.26
C THR A 259 -12.85 -17.98 -9.99
N GLU A 260 -12.62 -18.95 -10.88
CA GLU A 260 -11.50 -19.87 -10.73
C GLU A 260 -10.14 -19.18 -10.88
N LYS A 261 -10.03 -18.24 -11.81
CA LYS A 261 -8.82 -17.43 -12.00
C LYS A 261 -8.47 -16.61 -10.75
N VAL A 262 -9.46 -15.95 -10.15
CA VAL A 262 -9.30 -15.21 -8.89
C VAL A 262 -8.91 -16.12 -7.73
N LYS A 263 -9.58 -17.27 -7.58
CA LYS A 263 -9.26 -18.26 -6.53
C LYS A 263 -7.83 -18.80 -6.66
N ASN A 264 -7.37 -19.08 -7.88
CA ASN A 264 -6.02 -19.57 -8.12
C ASN A 264 -4.96 -18.53 -7.79
N LEU A 265 -5.20 -17.26 -8.15
CA LEU A 265 -4.34 -16.16 -7.75
C LEU A 265 -4.31 -15.97 -6.23
N SER A 266 -5.48 -16.02 -5.59
CA SER A 266 -5.61 -15.91 -4.13
C SER A 266 -4.78 -16.95 -3.40
N LYS A 267 -4.87 -18.22 -3.80
CA LYS A 267 -4.08 -19.33 -3.23
C LYS A 267 -2.56 -19.10 -3.37
N LYS A 268 -2.12 -18.46 -4.46
CA LYS A 268 -0.71 -18.21 -4.75
C LYS A 268 -0.15 -16.99 -4.00
N VAL A 269 -0.95 -15.93 -3.90
CA VAL A 269 -0.46 -14.60 -3.47
C VAL A 269 -0.75 -14.34 -2.00
N LEU A 270 -1.97 -14.62 -1.52
CA LEU A 270 -2.39 -14.20 -0.19
C LEU A 270 -1.61 -14.83 0.97
N PRO A 271 -1.08 -16.06 0.88
CA PRO A 271 -0.28 -16.63 1.97
C PRO A 271 0.90 -15.77 2.41
N LYS A 272 1.48 -14.94 1.52
CA LYS A 272 2.57 -14.00 1.84
C LYS A 272 2.20 -12.99 2.93
N PHE A 273 0.91 -12.71 3.12
CA PHE A 273 0.40 -11.71 4.07
C PHE A 273 -0.13 -12.31 5.37
N SER A 274 -0.02 -13.62 5.55
CA SER A 274 -0.53 -14.31 6.74
C SER A 274 0.37 -15.43 7.26
N LYS A 275 1.30 -15.96 6.46
CA LYS A 275 2.11 -17.12 6.83
C LYS A 275 3.56 -16.96 6.37
N PRO A 276 4.53 -16.98 7.30
CA PRO A 276 4.32 -16.94 8.76
C PRO A 276 3.66 -15.62 9.20
N ASP A 277 2.95 -15.62 10.33
CA ASP A 277 2.26 -14.40 10.82
C ASP A 277 3.28 -13.25 11.02
N PRO A 278 3.11 -12.12 10.33
CA PRO A 278 4.04 -10.99 10.43
C PRO A 278 4.18 -10.43 11.85
N ARG A 279 3.14 -10.59 12.68
CA ARG A 279 3.16 -10.14 14.08
C ARG A 279 4.06 -11.05 14.94
N GLU A 280 3.99 -12.36 14.71
CA GLU A 280 4.88 -13.33 15.37
C GLU A 280 6.32 -13.16 14.91
N GLN A 281 6.55 -12.92 13.60
CA GLN A 281 7.88 -12.62 13.07
C GLN A 281 8.48 -11.37 13.73
N LEU A 282 7.71 -10.29 13.84
CA LEU A 282 8.18 -9.06 14.50
C LEU A 282 8.49 -9.31 15.96
N SER A 283 7.62 -10.02 16.69
CA SER A 283 7.83 -10.35 18.09
C SER A 283 9.10 -11.17 18.29
N LYS A 284 9.34 -12.16 17.43
CA LYS A 284 10.56 -12.96 17.46
C LYS A 284 11.81 -12.10 17.25
N ILE A 285 11.82 -11.25 16.23
CA ILE A 285 12.95 -10.35 15.94
C ILE A 285 13.24 -9.42 17.11
N LEU A 286 12.22 -8.86 17.76
CA LEU A 286 12.39 -8.01 18.90
C LEU A 286 13.03 -8.77 20.07
N LEU A 287 12.64 -10.03 20.31
CA LEU A 287 13.25 -10.88 21.32
C LEU A 287 14.70 -11.25 20.96
N ASP A 288 14.96 -11.66 19.71
CA ASP A 288 16.29 -12.01 19.25
C ASP A 288 17.27 -10.83 19.46
N VAL A 289 16.88 -9.63 19.00
CA VAL A 289 17.66 -8.39 19.18
C VAL A 289 17.87 -8.03 20.65
N PHE A 290 16.89 -8.33 21.52
CA PHE A 290 16.99 -8.03 22.95
C PHE A 290 18.01 -8.92 23.65
N TYR A 291 18.10 -10.20 23.29
CA TYR A 291 18.98 -11.17 23.93
C TYR A 291 20.40 -11.21 23.34
N GLU A 292 20.65 -10.60 22.17
CA GLU A 292 22.00 -10.35 21.63
C GLU A 292 22.72 -9.21 22.36
#